data_02c0e28402c9ca952140d2a9678c2319
#
_entry.id   02c0e28402c9ca952140d2a9678c2319
#
_cell.length_a   1.000
_cell.length_b   1.000
_cell.length_c   1.000
_cell.angle_alpha   90.00
_cell.angle_beta   90.00
_cell.angle_gamma   90.00
#
_symmetry.space_group_name_H-M   'P 1'
#
loop_
_entity.id
_entity.type
_entity.pdbx_description
1 polymer ?
#
loop_
_entity_poly.entity_id
_entity_poly.type
_entity_poly.pdbx_seq_one_letter_code
_entity_poly.pdbx_strand_id
1 'polypeptide(L)'
;MIKHFLGSIILAFLSISTVTGQSNALDLSGKWNFQIDREDTGVKEQWFRKILEDHINLPGSMPEKLKGDEVTVHTQWTGSLYDSSYYFNPYMEKYRMEGQVKLPFFLTPAKHYVGVAWYQKNVTIPSDW
;
A
#
# COMPACT_ATOMS: atom_id res chain seq x y z
N MET A 1 -65.29 -1.35 53.42
CA MET A 1 -65.33 -1.14 51.97
C MET A 1 -63.96 -0.78 51.49
N ILE A 2 -63.16 -1.77 51.04
CA ILE A 2 -61.79 -1.58 50.61
C ILE A 2 -61.79 -1.71 49.05
N LYS A 3 -61.50 -0.62 48.34
CA LYS A 3 -61.41 -0.60 46.89
C LYS A 3 -60.01 -1.00 46.46
N HIS A 4 -59.89 -2.15 45.82
CA HIS A 4 -58.62 -2.58 45.19
C HIS A 4 -58.43 -1.83 43.88
N PHE A 5 -57.36 -1.05 43.78
CA PHE A 5 -56.95 -0.39 42.55
C PHE A 5 -55.93 -1.31 41.88
N LEU A 6 -56.38 -2.02 40.84
CA LEU A 6 -55.49 -2.81 39.98
C LEU A 6 -54.81 -1.86 38.98
N GLY A 7 -53.55 -1.55 39.23
CA GLY A 7 -52.70 -0.82 38.28
C GLY A 7 -52.18 -1.78 37.20
N SER A 8 -52.65 -1.64 35.94
CA SER A 8 -52.08 -2.36 34.79
C SER A 8 -50.72 -1.73 34.42
N ILE A 9 -49.65 -2.47 34.61
CA ILE A 9 -48.32 -2.11 34.09
C ILE A 9 -48.25 -2.58 32.62
N ILE A 10 -48.30 -1.64 31.69
CA ILE A 10 -48.04 -1.90 30.27
C ILE A 10 -46.54 -1.91 30.05
N LEU A 11 -45.98 -3.09 29.86
CA LEU A 11 -44.58 -3.28 29.49
C LEU A 11 -44.43 -3.01 27.99
N ALA A 12 -43.92 -1.83 27.61
CA ALA A 12 -43.61 -1.53 26.23
C ALA A 12 -42.27 -2.20 25.86
N PHE A 13 -42.36 -3.28 25.08
CA PHE A 13 -41.15 -3.87 24.46
C PHE A 13 -40.67 -2.94 23.35
N LEU A 14 -39.59 -2.20 23.59
CA LEU A 14 -38.84 -1.51 22.55
C LEU A 14 -38.07 -2.56 21.76
N SER A 15 -38.55 -2.92 20.56
CA SER A 15 -37.80 -3.73 19.60
C SER A 15 -36.66 -2.88 19.01
N ILE A 16 -35.44 -3.05 19.50
CA ILE A 16 -34.27 -2.47 18.89
C ILE A 16 -33.95 -3.28 17.63
N SER A 17 -34.38 -2.78 16.48
CA SER A 17 -33.96 -3.32 15.18
C SER A 17 -32.51 -2.95 14.94
N THR A 18 -31.61 -3.89 15.10
CA THR A 18 -30.22 -3.72 14.65
C THR A 18 -30.20 -3.69 13.13
N VAL A 19 -30.05 -2.51 12.56
CA VAL A 19 -29.78 -2.36 11.12
C VAL A 19 -28.35 -2.82 10.89
N THR A 20 -28.16 -4.06 10.48
CA THR A 20 -26.91 -4.54 9.92
C THR A 20 -26.78 -3.97 8.52
N GLY A 21 -26.07 -2.86 8.37
CA GLY A 21 -25.67 -2.35 7.07
C GLY A 21 -24.81 -3.40 6.39
N GLN A 22 -25.26 -3.99 5.31
CA GLN A 22 -24.47 -4.87 4.48
C GLN A 22 -23.42 -4.00 3.78
N SER A 23 -22.18 -4.14 4.19
CA SER A 23 -21.06 -3.44 3.58
C SER A 23 -20.73 -4.14 2.25
N ASN A 24 -21.07 -3.51 1.14
CA ASN A 24 -20.63 -3.95 -0.19
C ASN A 24 -19.13 -3.62 -0.33
N ALA A 25 -18.27 -4.44 0.26
CA ALA A 25 -16.83 -4.27 0.22
C ALA A 25 -16.17 -5.54 -0.34
N LEU A 26 -15.27 -5.35 -1.29
CA LEU A 26 -14.44 -6.41 -1.84
C LEU A 26 -13.01 -6.26 -1.29
N ASP A 27 -12.51 -7.32 -0.67
CA ASP A 27 -11.12 -7.36 -0.24
C ASP A 27 -10.19 -7.52 -1.45
N LEU A 28 -9.40 -6.49 -1.72
CA LEU A 28 -8.39 -6.48 -2.79
C LEU A 28 -6.99 -6.85 -2.30
N SER A 29 -6.83 -7.24 -1.05
CA SER A 29 -5.55 -7.69 -0.53
C SER A 29 -5.01 -8.95 -1.22
N GLY A 30 -3.76 -9.29 -0.96
CA GLY A 30 -3.10 -10.47 -1.48
C GLY A 30 -2.32 -10.23 -2.78
N LYS A 31 -2.20 -11.29 -3.60
CA LYS A 31 -1.34 -11.29 -4.79
C LYS A 31 -1.93 -10.49 -5.95
N TRP A 32 -1.11 -9.62 -6.52
CA TRP A 32 -1.38 -8.86 -7.75
C TRP A 32 -0.33 -9.17 -8.79
N ASN A 33 -0.69 -9.15 -10.07
CA ASN A 33 0.29 -9.06 -11.15
C ASN A 33 0.89 -7.66 -11.15
N PHE A 34 2.18 -7.57 -11.44
CA PHE A 34 2.94 -6.35 -11.25
C PHE A 34 4.02 -6.22 -12.33
N GLN A 35 4.33 -4.99 -12.73
CA GLN A 35 5.48 -4.70 -13.57
C GLN A 35 5.92 -3.26 -13.44
N ILE A 36 7.23 -3.04 -13.33
CA ILE A 36 7.83 -1.72 -13.40
C ILE A 36 7.92 -1.31 -14.88
N ASP A 37 7.44 -0.10 -15.18
CA ASP A 37 7.45 0.48 -16.53
C ASP A 37 8.50 1.59 -16.60
N ARG A 38 9.73 1.19 -16.87
CA ARG A 38 10.88 2.11 -16.84
C ARG A 38 10.86 3.14 -17.97
N GLU A 39 10.29 2.77 -19.10
CA GLU A 39 10.25 3.58 -20.31
C GLU A 39 8.93 4.31 -20.50
N ASP A 40 8.00 4.16 -19.55
CA ASP A 40 6.64 4.72 -19.62
C ASP A 40 5.93 4.34 -20.95
N THR A 41 6.09 3.09 -21.35
CA THR A 41 5.51 2.57 -22.60
C THR A 41 4.25 1.75 -22.38
N GLY A 42 3.90 1.40 -21.16
CA GLY A 42 2.83 0.46 -20.84
C GLY A 42 1.46 0.85 -21.41
N VAL A 43 1.14 2.15 -21.47
CA VAL A 43 -0.08 2.64 -22.11
C VAL A 43 -0.03 2.39 -23.61
N LYS A 44 1.07 2.79 -24.26
CA LYS A 44 1.28 2.63 -25.72
C LYS A 44 1.26 1.15 -26.13
N GLU A 45 1.86 0.30 -25.33
CA GLU A 45 1.94 -1.14 -25.56
C GLU A 45 0.75 -1.93 -25.02
N GLN A 46 -0.25 -1.22 -24.47
CA GLN A 46 -1.50 -1.77 -23.97
C GLN A 46 -1.31 -2.86 -22.89
N TRP A 47 -0.44 -2.62 -21.91
CA TRP A 47 -0.16 -3.58 -20.84
C TRP A 47 -1.42 -3.95 -20.02
N PHE A 48 -2.41 -3.08 -19.99
CA PHE A 48 -3.72 -3.36 -19.41
C PHE A 48 -4.50 -4.49 -20.11
N ARG A 49 -4.05 -4.95 -21.29
CA ARG A 49 -4.63 -6.09 -22.05
C ARG A 49 -3.80 -7.36 -21.94
N LYS A 50 -2.61 -7.27 -21.34
CA LYS A 50 -1.69 -8.40 -21.16
C LYS A 50 -1.71 -8.85 -19.71
N ILE A 51 -1.31 -10.08 -19.44
CA ILE A 51 -1.02 -10.53 -18.08
C ILE A 51 0.40 -10.10 -17.76
N LEU A 52 0.56 -9.31 -16.69
CA LEU A 52 1.88 -8.90 -16.21
C LEU A 52 2.56 -10.08 -15.53
N GLU A 53 3.87 -10.25 -15.77
CA GLU A 53 4.58 -11.48 -15.40
C GLU A 53 5.05 -11.50 -13.96
N ASP A 54 5.41 -10.32 -13.40
CA ASP A 54 5.88 -10.21 -12.02
C ASP A 54 4.67 -10.11 -11.05
N HIS A 55 4.94 -10.24 -9.76
CA HIS A 55 3.92 -10.25 -8.73
C HIS A 55 4.31 -9.42 -7.53
N ILE A 56 3.31 -8.82 -6.88
CA ILE A 56 3.46 -8.11 -5.62
C ILE A 56 2.30 -8.45 -4.68
N ASN A 57 2.56 -8.55 -3.38
CA ASN A 57 1.51 -8.73 -2.38
C ASN A 57 1.13 -7.38 -1.78
N LEU A 58 -0.16 -7.04 -1.85
CA LEU A 58 -0.73 -5.83 -1.27
C LEU A 58 -1.65 -6.19 -0.06
N PRO A 59 -1.78 -5.29 0.90
CA PRO A 59 -1.16 -3.97 0.99
C PRO A 59 0.35 -4.02 1.25
N GLY A 60 1.03 -2.91 0.98
CA GLY A 60 2.45 -2.73 1.19
C GLY A 60 3.08 -1.83 0.13
N SER A 61 4.29 -1.39 0.37
CA SER A 61 5.06 -0.58 -0.57
C SER A 61 5.96 -1.44 -1.45
N MET A 62 6.35 -0.91 -2.60
CA MET A 62 7.30 -1.56 -3.50
C MET A 62 8.61 -1.91 -2.79
N PRO A 63 9.27 -0.98 -2.05
CA PRO A 63 10.51 -1.29 -1.34
C PRO A 63 10.35 -2.39 -0.28
N GLU A 64 9.24 -2.40 0.46
CA GLU A 64 8.94 -3.46 1.44
C GLU A 64 8.84 -4.84 0.79
N LYS A 65 8.32 -4.88 -0.42
CA LYS A 65 8.19 -6.12 -1.21
C LYS A 65 9.42 -6.38 -2.10
N LEU A 66 10.53 -5.71 -1.83
CA LEU A 66 11.80 -5.82 -2.54
C LEU A 66 11.67 -5.54 -4.05
N LYS A 67 10.75 -4.64 -4.42
CA LYS A 67 10.57 -4.16 -5.79
C LYS A 67 11.26 -2.82 -5.99
N GLY A 68 11.94 -2.67 -7.12
CA GLY A 68 12.73 -1.48 -7.45
C GLY A 68 14.20 -1.82 -7.70
N ASP A 69 15.00 -0.76 -7.82
CA ASP A 69 16.42 -0.85 -8.09
C ASP A 69 17.23 -0.97 -6.80
N GLU A 70 18.44 -1.49 -6.93
CA GLU A 70 19.40 -1.48 -5.84
C GLU A 70 19.75 -0.03 -5.46
N VAL A 71 19.86 0.21 -4.17
CA VAL A 71 20.28 1.52 -3.68
C VAL A 71 21.80 1.61 -3.77
N THR A 72 22.28 2.62 -4.50
CA THR A 72 23.71 2.89 -4.73
C THR A 72 24.03 4.34 -4.40
N VAL A 73 25.31 4.70 -4.46
CA VAL A 73 25.77 6.09 -4.33
C VAL A 73 25.23 7.01 -5.43
N HIS A 74 24.76 6.44 -6.53
CA HIS A 74 24.18 7.18 -7.66
C HIS A 74 22.65 7.23 -7.63
N THR A 75 22.03 6.63 -6.62
CA THR A 75 20.56 6.66 -6.48
C THR A 75 20.08 8.10 -6.34
N GLN A 76 19.19 8.51 -7.24
CA GLN A 76 18.54 9.81 -7.16
C GLN A 76 17.36 9.72 -6.19
N TRP A 77 17.44 10.49 -5.11
CA TRP A 77 16.39 10.55 -4.10
C TRP A 77 15.36 11.61 -4.45
N THR A 78 14.10 11.25 -4.32
CA THR A 78 12.98 12.21 -4.37
C THR A 78 12.74 12.72 -2.96
N GLY A 79 12.96 14.00 -2.74
CA GLY A 79 12.70 14.65 -1.46
C GLY A 79 13.76 15.70 -1.13
N SER A 80 13.39 16.59 -0.24
CA SER A 80 14.17 17.78 0.11
C SER A 80 15.29 17.53 1.13
N LEU A 81 15.43 16.33 1.65
CA LEU A 81 16.46 16.00 2.65
C LEU A 81 17.70 15.43 1.96
N TYR A 82 18.29 16.24 1.12
CA TYR A 82 19.57 15.94 0.53
C TYR A 82 20.67 16.49 1.44
N ASP A 83 21.30 15.62 2.19
CA ASP A 83 22.51 16.01 2.93
C ASP A 83 23.73 15.89 2.02
N SER A 84 24.08 17.02 1.41
CA SER A 84 25.26 17.11 0.55
C SER A 84 26.56 16.80 1.29
N SER A 85 26.59 16.88 2.60
CA SER A 85 27.78 16.55 3.41
C SER A 85 28.25 15.12 3.21
N TYR A 86 27.35 14.21 2.87
CA TYR A 86 27.67 12.84 2.50
C TYR A 86 28.73 12.76 1.40
N TYR A 87 28.71 13.67 0.45
CA TYR A 87 29.64 13.66 -0.70
C TYR A 87 30.97 14.37 -0.42
N PHE A 88 31.00 15.26 0.54
CA PHE A 88 32.17 16.11 0.79
C PHE A 88 32.89 15.80 2.12
N ASN A 89 32.19 15.18 3.06
CA ASN A 89 32.75 14.87 4.36
C ASN A 89 33.71 13.67 4.26
N PRO A 90 34.98 13.81 4.60
CA PRO A 90 35.94 12.72 4.55
C PRO A 90 35.60 11.52 5.40
N TYR A 91 34.89 11.73 6.53
CA TYR A 91 34.45 10.62 7.39
C TYR A 91 33.39 9.73 6.72
N MET A 92 32.74 10.23 5.68
CA MET A 92 31.71 9.49 4.91
C MET A 92 32.30 8.75 3.71
N GLU A 93 33.60 8.94 3.40
CA GLU A 93 34.24 8.32 2.23
C GLU A 93 34.08 6.80 2.21
N LYS A 94 34.29 6.15 3.35
CA LYS A 94 34.13 4.68 3.48
C LYS A 94 32.74 4.15 3.14
N TYR A 95 31.70 5.01 3.21
CA TYR A 95 30.31 4.63 2.89
C TYR A 95 29.95 4.89 1.43
N ARG A 96 30.88 5.43 0.64
CA ARG A 96 30.72 5.64 -0.80
C ARG A 96 31.44 4.57 -1.63
N MET A 97 32.21 3.70 -0.99
CA MET A 97 32.95 2.64 -1.67
C MET A 97 32.02 1.51 -2.09
N GLU A 98 32.28 0.91 -3.24
CA GLU A 98 31.53 -0.23 -3.73
C GLU A 98 31.49 -1.37 -2.70
N GLY A 99 30.33 -1.96 -2.51
CA GLY A 99 30.09 -3.01 -1.51
C GLY A 99 29.99 -2.52 -0.06
N GLN A 100 30.25 -1.24 0.23
CA GLN A 100 30.18 -0.68 1.58
C GLN A 100 29.21 0.49 1.69
N VAL A 101 28.36 0.68 0.73
CA VAL A 101 27.39 1.78 0.68
C VAL A 101 26.47 1.72 1.90
N LYS A 102 26.65 2.68 2.79
CA LYS A 102 25.73 2.95 3.89
C LYS A 102 25.28 4.39 3.76
N LEU A 103 24.10 4.57 3.24
CA LEU A 103 23.49 5.89 3.28
C LEU A 103 23.19 6.22 4.75
N PRO A 104 23.61 7.40 5.23
CA PRO A 104 23.49 7.77 6.65
C PRO A 104 22.04 8.08 7.07
N PHE A 105 21.07 7.69 6.29
CA PHE A 105 19.67 7.97 6.53
C PHE A 105 19.00 6.75 7.16
N PHE A 106 18.37 6.95 8.30
CA PHE A 106 17.65 5.91 9.04
C PHE A 106 16.49 5.27 8.26
N LEU A 107 16.11 5.85 7.13
CA LEU A 107 14.97 5.44 6.33
C LEU A 107 15.37 5.01 4.91
N THR A 108 16.62 4.56 4.72
CA THR A 108 17.04 4.03 3.42
C THR A 108 16.33 2.72 3.14
N PRO A 109 15.48 2.65 2.11
CA PRO A 109 14.83 1.40 1.73
C PRO A 109 15.84 0.43 1.11
N ALA A 110 15.55 -0.88 1.16
CA ALA A 110 16.37 -1.90 0.49
C ALA A 110 16.34 -1.77 -1.04
N LYS A 111 15.24 -1.26 -1.57
CA LYS A 111 15.03 -0.98 -2.99
C LYS A 111 14.47 0.41 -3.16
N HIS A 112 14.77 1.04 -4.29
CA HIS A 112 14.25 2.37 -4.62
C HIS A 112 13.81 2.41 -6.08
N TYR A 113 12.69 3.05 -6.35
CA TYR A 113 12.21 3.30 -7.70
C TYR A 113 11.34 4.55 -7.73
N VAL A 114 11.58 5.38 -8.73
CA VAL A 114 10.74 6.53 -9.05
C VAL A 114 10.37 6.44 -10.51
N GLY A 115 9.08 6.31 -10.77
CA GLY A 115 8.55 6.14 -12.12
C GLY A 115 7.21 5.42 -12.11
N VAL A 116 6.81 4.94 -13.28
CA VAL A 116 5.54 4.25 -13.48
C VAL A 116 5.67 2.77 -13.11
N ALA A 117 4.67 2.26 -12.40
CA ALA A 117 4.52 0.84 -12.15
C ALA A 117 3.06 0.41 -12.34
N TRP A 118 2.86 -0.75 -12.90
CA TRP A 118 1.55 -1.31 -13.21
C TRP A 118 1.18 -2.38 -12.20
N TYR A 119 -0.08 -2.32 -11.76
CA TYR A 119 -0.69 -3.29 -10.85
C TYR A 119 -1.96 -3.81 -11.49
N GLN A 120 -2.12 -5.12 -11.53
CA GLN A 120 -3.25 -5.76 -12.18
C GLN A 120 -3.83 -6.87 -11.29
N LYS A 121 -5.13 -6.85 -11.09
CA LYS A 121 -5.88 -7.90 -10.39
C LYS A 121 -7.23 -8.12 -11.05
N ASN A 122 -7.55 -9.35 -11.35
CA ASN A 122 -8.89 -9.72 -11.77
C ASN A 122 -9.78 -9.87 -10.54
N VAL A 123 -10.93 -9.24 -10.58
CA VAL A 123 -11.93 -9.30 -9.52
C VAL A 123 -13.27 -9.71 -10.09
N THR A 124 -14.03 -10.47 -9.32
CA THR A 124 -15.43 -10.78 -9.65
C THR A 124 -16.30 -9.87 -8.82
N ILE A 125 -17.08 -9.05 -9.49
CA ILE A 125 -18.07 -8.20 -8.83
C ILE A 125 -19.35 -9.01 -8.64
N PRO A 126 -19.88 -9.09 -7.39
CA PRO A 126 -21.14 -9.76 -7.14
C PRO A 126 -22.28 -9.16 -7.96
N SER A 127 -23.19 -10.00 -8.43
CA SER A 127 -24.30 -9.55 -9.29
C SER A 127 -25.37 -8.71 -8.58
N ASP A 128 -25.32 -8.68 -7.26
CA ASP A 128 -26.21 -7.95 -6.37
C ASP A 128 -25.67 -6.57 -5.94
N TRP A 129 -24.57 -6.14 -6.52
CA TRP A 129 -23.98 -4.81 -6.33
C TRP A 129 -24.60 -3.78 -7.28
#